data_8524a97a110f3210593ee4b697b96118
#
_entry.id   8524a97a110f3210593ee4b697b96118
#
_cell.length_a   1.000
_cell.length_b   1.000
_cell.length_c   1.000
_cell.angle_alpha   90.00
_cell.angle_beta   90.00
_cell.angle_gamma   90.00
#
_symmetry.space_group_name_H-M   'P 1'
#
loop_
_entity.id
_entity.type
_entity.pdbx_description
1 polymer ?
#
loop_
_entity_poly.entity_id
_entity_poly.type
_entity_poly.pdbx_seq_one_letter_code
_entity_poly.pdbx_strand_id
1 'polypeptide(L)'
;MARRESQSRTPSFNVGLYARVSTHDQQTLPMQLSAMRAYAKRRGWSVATEVKEIGSGAKTRPQREEILKAARRRELDAIVVWRLDRWGRSLLDLIASLQELHAVGVGFVSLTEALDMTTPGGRALAGMLAVFAEFERDILRERVKAGIAQARKEGRPHGRPPSARLHAAEIRTLFSGGLSKRQIAARLKISRSSVRRLLESKSKVSSSPRVLKRA
;
A
#
# COMPACT_ATOMS: atom_id res chain seq x y z
N MET A 1 -42.81 17.45 42.52
CA MET A 1 -42.71 17.03 41.09
C MET A 1 -41.57 17.77 40.42
N ALA A 2 -40.41 17.16 40.32
CA ALA A 2 -39.24 17.76 39.71
C ALA A 2 -39.23 17.39 38.18
N ARG A 3 -39.40 18.38 37.31
CA ARG A 3 -39.21 18.25 35.87
C ARG A 3 -37.75 17.96 35.63
N ARG A 4 -37.43 16.75 35.14
CA ARG A 4 -36.15 16.45 34.51
C ARG A 4 -36.11 17.21 33.17
N GLU A 5 -35.35 18.27 33.15
CA GLU A 5 -34.96 18.91 31.87
C GLU A 5 -34.13 17.92 31.07
N SER A 6 -34.71 17.38 30.01
CA SER A 6 -34.00 16.66 28.97
C SER A 6 -33.14 17.67 28.22
N GLN A 7 -31.86 17.83 28.62
CA GLN A 7 -30.89 18.53 27.82
C GLN A 7 -30.78 17.83 26.46
N SER A 8 -31.37 18.45 25.46
CA SER A 8 -31.15 18.08 24.06
C SER A 8 -29.65 18.30 23.77
N ARG A 9 -28.89 17.21 23.80
CA ARG A 9 -27.49 17.22 23.34
C ARG A 9 -27.51 17.58 21.85
N THR A 10 -27.16 18.78 21.53
CA THR A 10 -26.77 19.13 20.16
C THR A 10 -25.75 18.10 19.71
N PRO A 11 -25.89 17.45 18.53
CA PRO A 11 -24.91 16.47 18.07
C PRO A 11 -23.55 17.17 17.99
N SER A 12 -22.64 16.79 18.89
CA SER A 12 -21.27 17.33 18.88
C SER A 12 -20.51 16.71 17.73
N PHE A 13 -19.87 17.55 16.92
CA PHE A 13 -18.99 17.08 15.85
C PHE A 13 -17.72 16.50 16.46
N ASN A 14 -17.57 15.16 16.39
CA ASN A 14 -16.54 14.42 17.07
C ASN A 14 -15.30 14.23 16.20
N VAL A 15 -14.13 14.60 16.71
CA VAL A 15 -12.87 14.50 15.93
C VAL A 15 -11.84 13.62 16.61
N GLY A 16 -11.08 12.90 15.78
CA GLY A 16 -9.87 12.21 16.20
C GLY A 16 -8.63 13.05 15.85
N LEU A 17 -7.74 13.22 16.82
CA LEU A 17 -6.45 13.87 16.59
C LEU A 17 -5.38 12.80 16.36
N TYR A 18 -4.61 12.92 15.28
CA TYR A 18 -3.50 12.02 15.03
C TYR A 18 -2.20 12.79 14.89
N ALA A 19 -1.26 12.54 15.78
CA ALA A 19 0.08 13.12 15.77
C ALA A 19 1.14 12.02 15.59
N ARG A 20 2.08 12.22 14.66
CA ARG A 20 3.20 11.32 14.46
C ARG A 20 4.53 12.08 14.45
N VAL A 21 5.49 11.53 15.19
CA VAL A 21 6.86 12.04 15.27
C VAL A 21 7.87 10.91 15.07
N SER A 22 9.05 11.25 14.59
CA SER A 22 10.17 10.33 14.62
C SER A 22 10.68 10.15 16.07
N THR A 23 11.48 9.12 16.31
CA THR A 23 12.09 8.90 17.62
C THR A 23 12.99 10.07 18.06
N HIS A 24 13.49 10.87 17.12
CA HIS A 24 14.35 12.02 17.39
C HIS A 24 13.58 13.33 17.62
N ASP A 25 12.33 13.44 17.13
CA ASP A 25 11.53 14.69 17.15
C ASP A 25 10.42 14.71 18.19
N GLN A 26 10.52 13.87 19.24
CA GLN A 26 9.44 13.69 20.22
C GLN A 26 9.04 14.99 20.94
N GLN A 27 9.98 15.92 21.10
CA GLN A 27 9.73 17.23 21.71
C GLN A 27 8.74 18.10 20.94
N THR A 28 8.47 17.82 19.65
CA THR A 28 7.48 18.56 18.86
C THR A 28 6.05 18.05 19.04
N LEU A 29 5.87 16.86 19.63
CA LEU A 29 4.57 16.21 19.78
C LEU A 29 3.57 17.03 20.64
N PRO A 30 3.96 17.59 21.80
CA PRO A 30 3.04 18.43 22.59
C PRO A 30 2.58 19.67 21.83
N MET A 31 3.46 20.30 21.07
CA MET A 31 3.11 21.46 20.24
C MET A 31 2.09 21.11 19.17
N GLN A 32 2.30 19.98 18.44
CA GLN A 32 1.38 19.51 17.41
C GLN A 32 -0.01 19.24 18.00
N LEU A 33 -0.09 18.52 19.11
CA LEU A 33 -1.36 18.23 19.78
C LEU A 33 -2.05 19.49 20.28
N SER A 34 -1.30 20.44 20.87
CA SER A 34 -1.84 21.71 21.34
C SER A 34 -2.48 22.50 20.20
N ALA A 35 -1.81 22.58 19.04
CA ALA A 35 -2.33 23.28 17.86
C ALA A 35 -3.60 22.60 17.31
N MET A 36 -3.64 21.25 17.24
CA MET A 36 -4.82 20.51 16.78
C MET A 36 -6.00 20.66 17.75
N ARG A 37 -5.77 20.63 19.08
CA ARG A 37 -6.81 20.92 20.09
C ARG A 37 -7.34 22.34 19.97
N ALA A 38 -6.44 23.32 19.80
CA ALA A 38 -6.84 24.71 19.61
C ALA A 38 -7.67 24.89 18.34
N TYR A 39 -7.34 24.19 17.27
CA TYR A 39 -8.13 24.18 16.04
C TYR A 39 -9.52 23.58 16.27
N ALA A 40 -9.61 22.39 16.86
CA ALA A 40 -10.89 21.73 17.19
C ALA A 40 -11.76 22.64 18.06
N LYS A 41 -11.18 23.25 19.10
CA LYS A 41 -11.88 24.19 19.99
C LYS A 41 -12.45 25.40 19.23
N ARG A 42 -11.66 26.02 18.34
CA ARG A 42 -12.14 27.14 17.51
C ARG A 42 -13.30 26.76 16.59
N ARG A 43 -13.33 25.50 16.13
CA ARG A 43 -14.41 24.96 15.29
C ARG A 43 -15.62 24.48 16.09
N GLY A 44 -15.58 24.53 17.43
CA GLY A 44 -16.63 24.00 18.29
C GLY A 44 -16.73 22.47 18.26
N TRP A 45 -15.64 21.77 17.92
CA TRP A 45 -15.58 20.32 17.81
C TRP A 45 -15.16 19.66 19.11
N SER A 46 -15.71 18.48 19.39
CA SER A 46 -15.33 17.64 20.52
C SER A 46 -14.20 16.68 20.13
N VAL A 47 -13.13 16.67 20.91
CA VAL A 47 -12.05 15.69 20.71
C VAL A 47 -12.44 14.36 21.34
N ALA A 48 -12.80 13.38 20.51
CA ALA A 48 -13.19 12.04 20.96
C ALA A 48 -11.99 11.15 21.26
N THR A 49 -10.90 11.29 20.48
CA THR A 49 -9.68 10.50 20.68
C THR A 49 -8.43 11.26 20.26
N GLU A 50 -7.33 10.98 20.94
CA GLU A 50 -6.00 11.48 20.59
C GLU A 50 -5.04 10.33 20.42
N VAL A 51 -4.50 10.20 19.23
CA VAL A 51 -3.59 9.13 18.85
C VAL A 51 -2.20 9.68 18.63
N LYS A 52 -1.24 9.09 19.32
CA LYS A 52 0.19 9.45 19.25
C LYS A 52 0.98 8.29 18.70
N GLU A 53 1.75 8.52 17.65
CA GLU A 53 2.59 7.49 17.05
C GLU A 53 4.04 7.95 17.00
N ILE A 54 4.92 7.15 17.61
CA ILE A 54 6.36 7.42 17.63
C ILE A 54 7.03 6.34 16.79
N GLY A 55 7.70 6.74 15.70
CA GLY A 55 8.39 5.79 14.84
C GLY A 55 8.74 6.29 13.46
N SER A 56 9.58 5.53 12.77
CA SER A 56 9.96 5.83 11.39
C SER A 56 8.79 5.57 10.41
N GLY A 57 8.73 6.34 9.33
CA GLY A 57 7.67 6.23 8.32
C GLY A 57 7.56 4.88 7.60
N ALA A 58 8.61 4.04 7.68
CA ALA A 58 8.69 2.75 6.98
C ALA A 58 8.04 1.58 7.73
N LYS A 59 7.80 1.70 9.03
CA LYS A 59 7.21 0.61 9.86
C LYS A 59 5.68 0.62 9.81
N THR A 60 5.07 -0.50 10.24
CA THR A 60 3.63 -0.58 10.50
C THR A 60 3.18 0.54 11.43
N ARG A 61 2.00 1.11 11.18
CA ARG A 61 1.42 2.22 11.96
C ARG A 61 0.14 1.74 12.65
N PRO A 62 0.26 0.98 13.74
CA PRO A 62 -0.89 0.41 14.43
C PRO A 62 -1.84 1.49 14.95
N GLN A 63 -1.30 2.60 15.42
CA GLN A 63 -2.10 3.70 15.95
C GLN A 63 -2.92 4.41 14.86
N ARG A 64 -2.35 4.58 13.66
CA ARG A 64 -3.11 5.08 12.49
C ARG A 64 -4.23 4.13 12.10
N GLU A 65 -4.00 2.83 12.16
CA GLU A 65 -5.03 1.84 11.84
C GLU A 65 -6.19 1.87 12.86
N GLU A 66 -5.90 2.10 14.14
CA GLU A 66 -6.95 2.22 15.16
C GLU A 66 -7.84 3.43 14.92
N ILE A 67 -7.29 4.60 14.58
CA ILE A 67 -8.12 5.77 14.28
C ILE A 67 -8.91 5.60 12.98
N LEU A 68 -8.38 4.88 11.98
CA LEU A 68 -9.12 4.52 10.77
C LEU A 68 -10.26 3.54 11.07
N LYS A 69 -10.08 2.57 11.97
CA LYS A 69 -11.16 1.70 12.45
C LYS A 69 -12.28 2.48 13.11
N ALA A 70 -11.94 3.45 13.96
CA ALA A 70 -12.92 4.34 14.60
C ALA A 70 -13.70 5.16 13.55
N ALA A 71 -13.01 5.66 12.51
CA ALA A 71 -13.64 6.34 11.39
C ALA A 71 -14.60 5.42 10.61
N ARG A 72 -14.19 4.18 10.29
CA ARG A 72 -15.05 3.18 9.63
C ARG A 72 -16.31 2.84 10.45
N ARG A 73 -16.20 2.86 11.79
CA ARG A 73 -17.35 2.67 12.70
C ARG A 73 -18.20 3.94 12.87
N ARG A 74 -17.84 5.03 12.19
CA ARG A 74 -18.51 6.35 12.31
C ARG A 74 -18.54 6.89 13.74
N GLU A 75 -17.52 6.58 14.52
CA GLU A 75 -17.30 7.14 15.86
C GLU A 75 -16.71 8.56 15.78
N LEU A 76 -16.19 8.93 14.61
CA LEU A 76 -15.57 10.21 14.30
C LEU A 76 -16.23 10.85 13.10
N ASP A 77 -16.42 12.16 13.14
CA ASP A 77 -16.90 12.98 12.03
C ASP A 77 -15.73 13.54 11.18
N ALA A 78 -14.56 13.70 11.81
CA ALA A 78 -13.33 14.06 11.09
C ALA A 78 -12.07 13.58 11.81
N ILE A 79 -10.96 13.45 11.04
CA ILE A 79 -9.62 13.26 11.57
C ILE A 79 -8.81 14.54 11.33
N VAL A 80 -8.13 15.02 12.36
CA VAL A 80 -7.26 16.20 12.31
C VAL A 80 -5.80 15.76 12.46
N VAL A 81 -4.95 16.21 11.55
CA VAL A 81 -3.52 15.96 11.57
C VAL A 81 -2.73 17.28 11.52
N TRP A 82 -1.50 17.25 11.99
CA TRP A 82 -0.61 18.41 11.89
C TRP A 82 -0.16 18.67 10.45
N ARG A 83 0.29 17.58 9.74
CA ARG A 83 0.83 17.62 8.36
C ARG A 83 0.48 16.35 7.60
N LEU A 84 0.32 16.47 6.28
CA LEU A 84 0.02 15.34 5.40
C LEU A 84 1.11 14.25 5.40
N ASP A 85 2.39 14.65 5.47
CA ASP A 85 3.52 13.70 5.51
C ASP A 85 3.59 12.91 6.83
N ARG A 86 2.89 13.36 7.85
CA ARG A 86 2.72 12.59 9.10
C ARG A 86 1.65 11.53 8.97
N TRP A 87 0.68 11.74 8.10
CA TRP A 87 -0.42 10.80 7.85
C TRP A 87 -0.08 9.76 6.78
N GLY A 88 0.28 10.15 5.55
CA GLY A 88 0.63 9.23 4.45
C GLY A 88 2.08 8.71 4.52
N ARG A 89 2.34 7.53 3.95
CA ARG A 89 3.70 6.99 3.71
C ARG A 89 4.20 7.34 2.32
N SER A 90 3.29 7.53 1.42
CA SER A 90 3.49 7.93 0.04
C SER A 90 2.27 8.72 -0.40
N LEU A 91 2.36 9.40 -1.54
CA LEU A 91 1.23 10.10 -2.12
C LEU A 91 0.05 9.14 -2.37
N LEU A 92 0.32 7.94 -2.86
CA LEU A 92 -0.70 6.91 -3.10
C LEU A 92 -1.40 6.44 -1.83
N ASP A 93 -0.65 6.19 -0.74
CA ASP A 93 -1.21 5.82 0.57
C ASP A 93 -2.03 6.95 1.18
N LEU A 94 -1.56 8.20 1.04
CA LEU A 94 -2.31 9.39 1.45
C LEU A 94 -3.67 9.44 0.74
N ILE A 95 -3.66 9.42 -0.59
CA ILE A 95 -4.87 9.54 -1.39
C ILE A 95 -5.83 8.38 -1.16
N ALA A 96 -5.34 7.15 -1.09
CA ALA A 96 -6.18 5.99 -0.79
C ALA A 96 -6.91 6.17 0.56
N SER A 97 -6.21 6.66 1.59
CA SER A 97 -6.84 6.90 2.89
C SER A 97 -7.80 8.09 2.88
N LEU A 98 -7.53 9.15 2.12
CA LEU A 98 -8.47 10.27 1.98
C LEU A 98 -9.75 9.85 1.24
N GLN A 99 -9.63 9.03 0.19
CA GLN A 99 -10.76 8.46 -0.52
C GLN A 99 -11.60 7.54 0.37
N GLU A 100 -10.94 6.71 1.17
CA GLU A 100 -11.61 5.84 2.14
C GLU A 100 -12.40 6.64 3.17
N LEU A 101 -11.79 7.66 3.79
CA LEU A 101 -12.47 8.53 4.74
C LEU A 101 -13.67 9.25 4.11
N HIS A 102 -13.50 9.76 2.89
CA HIS A 102 -14.59 10.39 2.14
C HIS A 102 -15.75 9.41 1.88
N ALA A 103 -15.46 8.18 1.48
CA ALA A 103 -16.47 7.16 1.21
C ALA A 103 -17.29 6.77 2.44
N VAL A 104 -16.68 6.80 3.64
CA VAL A 104 -17.40 6.56 4.90
C VAL A 104 -18.01 7.84 5.51
N GLY A 105 -17.87 8.99 4.83
CA GLY A 105 -18.44 10.27 5.26
C GLY A 105 -17.66 10.97 6.38
N VAL A 106 -16.40 10.59 6.61
CA VAL A 106 -15.52 11.20 7.61
C VAL A 106 -14.63 12.24 6.98
N GLY A 107 -14.61 13.45 7.54
CA GLY A 107 -13.75 14.55 7.11
C GLY A 107 -12.28 14.29 7.44
N PHE A 108 -11.39 15.04 6.76
CA PHE A 108 -9.97 15.02 7.07
C PHE A 108 -9.43 16.46 7.01
N VAL A 109 -8.65 16.83 8.02
CA VAL A 109 -8.07 18.17 8.11
C VAL A 109 -6.58 18.08 8.36
N SER A 110 -5.78 18.77 7.53
CA SER A 110 -4.37 19.01 7.76
C SER A 110 -4.13 20.49 8.03
N LEU A 111 -3.49 20.81 9.16
CA LEU A 111 -3.35 22.20 9.59
C LEU A 111 -2.31 22.97 8.78
N THR A 112 -1.21 22.33 8.41
CA THR A 112 -0.08 23.03 7.76
C THR A 112 -0.35 23.28 6.28
N GLU A 113 -0.97 22.33 5.58
CA GLU A 113 -1.28 22.44 4.15
C GLU A 113 -2.66 23.07 3.89
N ALA A 114 -3.36 23.50 4.95
CA ALA A 114 -4.71 24.08 4.86
C ALA A 114 -5.72 23.19 4.09
N LEU A 115 -5.52 21.87 4.11
CA LEU A 115 -6.46 20.93 3.53
C LEU A 115 -7.58 20.63 4.53
N ASP A 116 -8.81 20.99 4.19
CA ASP A 116 -10.00 20.75 5.02
C ASP A 116 -11.11 20.10 4.19
N MET A 117 -11.19 18.78 4.22
CA MET A 117 -12.20 17.99 3.50
C MET A 117 -13.61 18.09 4.13
N THR A 118 -13.77 18.76 5.25
CA THR A 118 -15.11 19.10 5.77
C THR A 118 -15.78 20.18 4.93
N THR A 119 -14.99 20.93 4.13
CA THR A 119 -15.45 21.97 3.22
C THR A 119 -15.58 21.48 1.77
N PRO A 120 -16.46 22.06 0.95
CA PRO A 120 -16.55 21.73 -0.47
C PRO A 120 -15.23 21.91 -1.22
N GLY A 121 -14.52 23.03 -0.96
CA GLY A 121 -13.24 23.33 -1.61
C GLY A 121 -12.15 22.32 -1.25
N GLY A 122 -12.05 21.91 0.02
CA GLY A 122 -11.10 20.89 0.45
C GLY A 122 -11.40 19.52 -0.16
N ARG A 123 -12.67 19.14 -0.31
CA ARG A 123 -13.06 17.91 -1.03
C ARG A 123 -12.68 17.98 -2.51
N ALA A 124 -12.88 19.10 -3.17
CA ALA A 124 -12.46 19.29 -4.56
C ALA A 124 -10.94 19.16 -4.71
N LEU A 125 -10.16 19.78 -3.81
CA LEU A 125 -8.70 19.66 -3.79
C LEU A 125 -8.25 18.20 -3.58
N ALA A 126 -8.86 17.46 -2.66
CA ALA A 126 -8.58 16.05 -2.45
C ALA A 126 -8.90 15.20 -3.70
N GLY A 127 -9.98 15.53 -4.41
CA GLY A 127 -10.32 14.91 -5.70
C GLY A 127 -9.26 15.16 -6.77
N MET A 128 -8.76 16.38 -6.88
CA MET A 128 -7.67 16.72 -7.82
C MET A 128 -6.38 15.94 -7.48
N LEU A 129 -6.01 15.87 -6.21
CA LEU A 129 -4.86 15.08 -5.78
C LEU A 129 -5.01 13.60 -6.14
N ALA A 130 -6.23 13.04 -6.07
CA ALA A 130 -6.51 11.66 -6.47
C ALA A 130 -6.27 11.43 -7.97
N VAL A 131 -6.72 12.35 -8.83
CA VAL A 131 -6.49 12.30 -10.29
C VAL A 131 -4.98 12.37 -10.60
N PHE A 132 -4.24 13.26 -9.94
CA PHE A 132 -2.78 13.35 -10.13
C PHE A 132 -2.05 12.07 -9.73
N ALA A 133 -2.45 11.43 -8.63
CA ALA A 133 -1.82 10.18 -8.22
C ALA A 133 -2.14 9.01 -9.17
N GLU A 134 -3.32 8.98 -9.76
CA GLU A 134 -3.68 7.99 -10.78
C GLU A 134 -2.83 8.19 -12.05
N PHE A 135 -2.70 9.43 -12.49
CA PHE A 135 -1.84 9.80 -13.60
C PHE A 135 -0.36 9.42 -13.36
N GLU A 136 0.19 9.72 -12.19
CA GLU A 136 1.56 9.34 -11.82
C GLU A 136 1.74 7.80 -11.84
N ARG A 137 0.76 7.07 -11.34
CA ARG A 137 0.75 5.60 -11.37
C ARG A 137 0.79 5.05 -12.80
N ASP A 138 0.03 5.65 -13.70
CA ASP A 138 -0.05 5.20 -15.08
C ASP A 138 1.26 5.50 -15.83
N ILE A 139 1.87 6.67 -15.64
CA ILE A 139 3.20 6.98 -16.16
C ILE A 139 4.24 5.96 -15.68
N LEU A 140 4.23 5.62 -14.38
CA LEU A 140 5.15 4.62 -13.83
C LEU A 140 4.93 3.24 -14.46
N ARG A 141 3.67 2.82 -14.66
CA ARG A 141 3.33 1.57 -15.35
C ARG A 141 3.83 1.54 -16.79
N GLU A 142 3.67 2.64 -17.51
CA GLU A 142 4.17 2.76 -18.89
C GLU A 142 5.69 2.67 -18.95
N ARG A 143 6.40 3.36 -18.06
CA ARG A 143 7.87 3.28 -17.96
C ARG A 143 8.34 1.85 -17.68
N VAL A 144 7.69 1.15 -16.74
CA VAL A 144 8.02 -0.25 -16.45
C VAL A 144 7.76 -1.16 -17.63
N LYS A 145 6.62 -1.00 -18.34
CA LYS A 145 6.31 -1.76 -19.55
C LYS A 145 7.34 -1.51 -20.65
N ALA A 146 7.71 -0.25 -20.90
CA ALA A 146 8.72 0.13 -21.87
C ALA A 146 10.09 -0.46 -21.51
N GLY A 147 10.50 -0.40 -20.25
CA GLY A 147 11.75 -1.00 -19.76
C GLY A 147 11.79 -2.53 -19.95
N ILE A 148 10.67 -3.22 -19.67
CA ILE A 148 10.55 -4.67 -19.92
C ILE A 148 10.63 -4.98 -21.41
N ALA A 149 9.96 -4.19 -22.26
CA ALA A 149 9.98 -4.38 -23.70
C ALA A 149 11.40 -4.20 -24.27
N GLN A 150 12.12 -3.19 -23.79
CA GLN A 150 13.51 -2.94 -24.16
C GLN A 150 14.44 -4.07 -23.70
N ALA A 151 14.32 -4.51 -22.44
CA ALA A 151 15.10 -5.63 -21.93
C ALA A 151 14.87 -6.93 -22.73
N ARG A 152 13.62 -7.17 -23.18
CA ARG A 152 13.30 -8.31 -24.06
C ARG A 152 13.96 -8.20 -25.44
N LYS A 153 13.95 -7.00 -26.06
CA LYS A 153 14.64 -6.76 -27.34
C LYS A 153 16.15 -7.00 -27.23
N GLU A 154 16.73 -6.63 -26.11
CA GLU A 154 18.16 -6.83 -25.82
C GLU A 154 18.50 -8.25 -25.32
N GLY A 155 17.52 -9.16 -25.27
CA GLY A 155 17.73 -10.53 -24.81
C GLY A 155 18.04 -10.65 -23.31
N ARG A 156 17.86 -9.58 -22.53
CA ARG A 156 18.08 -9.60 -21.09
C ARG A 156 16.97 -10.40 -20.41
N PRO A 157 17.30 -11.38 -19.54
CA PRO A 157 16.30 -12.12 -18.80
C PRO A 157 15.60 -11.19 -17.82
N HIS A 158 14.26 -11.21 -17.79
CA HIS A 158 13.46 -10.50 -16.80
C HIS A 158 12.53 -11.50 -16.09
N GLY A 159 12.18 -11.21 -14.85
CA GLY A 159 11.37 -12.08 -14.00
C GLY A 159 12.21 -12.94 -13.05
N ARG A 160 11.54 -13.93 -12.43
CA ARG A 160 12.22 -14.81 -11.47
C ARG A 160 13.33 -15.60 -12.15
N PRO A 161 14.58 -15.57 -11.63
CA PRO A 161 15.67 -16.37 -12.17
C PRO A 161 15.28 -17.83 -12.31
N PRO A 162 15.64 -18.49 -13.43
CA PRO A 162 15.28 -19.89 -13.66
C PRO A 162 16.18 -20.84 -12.86
N SER A 163 16.14 -20.75 -11.52
CA SER A 163 16.99 -21.53 -10.62
C SER A 163 16.97 -23.05 -10.91
N ALA A 164 15.82 -23.58 -11.33
CA ALA A 164 15.72 -24.99 -11.72
C ALA A 164 16.55 -25.35 -12.95
N ARG A 165 16.88 -24.40 -13.85
CA ARG A 165 17.75 -24.67 -15.02
C ARG A 165 19.17 -25.00 -14.64
N LEU A 166 19.67 -24.51 -13.52
CA LEU A 166 21.00 -24.86 -12.99
C LEU A 166 21.13 -26.35 -12.73
N HIS A 167 20.03 -27.00 -12.35
CA HIS A 167 19.98 -28.46 -12.10
C HIS A 167 19.58 -29.30 -13.31
N ALA A 168 19.54 -28.71 -14.53
CA ALA A 168 19.00 -29.43 -15.69
C ALA A 168 19.80 -30.69 -16.08
N ALA A 169 21.12 -30.67 -15.96
CA ALA A 169 21.98 -31.80 -16.22
C ALA A 169 21.76 -32.87 -15.14
N GLU A 170 21.83 -32.51 -13.86
CA GLU A 170 21.65 -33.36 -12.72
C GLU A 170 20.27 -34.03 -12.71
N ILE A 171 19.20 -33.31 -13.02
CA ILE A 171 17.85 -33.86 -13.17
C ILE A 171 17.79 -34.95 -14.19
N ARG A 172 18.49 -34.83 -15.32
CA ARG A 172 18.53 -35.85 -16.37
C ARG A 172 19.29 -37.07 -15.94
N THR A 173 20.46 -36.93 -15.31
CA THR A 173 21.26 -38.03 -14.76
C THR A 173 20.47 -38.82 -13.72
N LEU A 174 19.82 -38.12 -12.78
CA LEU A 174 19.01 -38.78 -11.77
C LEU A 174 17.79 -39.48 -12.36
N PHE A 175 17.18 -38.92 -13.40
CA PHE A 175 16.04 -39.52 -14.08
C PHE A 175 16.44 -40.77 -14.90
N SER A 176 17.57 -40.71 -15.61
CA SER A 176 18.13 -41.89 -16.32
C SER A 176 18.61 -42.99 -15.35
N GLY A 177 19.01 -42.60 -14.13
CA GLY A 177 19.32 -43.54 -13.04
C GLY A 177 18.10 -44.14 -12.36
N GLY A 178 16.87 -43.91 -12.90
CA GLY A 178 15.64 -44.57 -12.41
C GLY A 178 14.90 -43.84 -11.28
N LEU A 179 15.36 -42.66 -10.84
CA LEU A 179 14.64 -41.90 -9.81
C LEU A 179 13.35 -41.31 -10.36
N SER A 180 12.28 -41.39 -9.59
CA SER A 180 11.00 -40.74 -9.93
C SER A 180 11.09 -39.22 -9.86
N LYS A 181 10.24 -38.52 -10.63
CA LYS A 181 10.14 -37.04 -10.64
C LYS A 181 9.91 -36.47 -9.23
N ARG A 182 9.23 -37.22 -8.34
CA ARG A 182 8.99 -36.81 -6.94
C ARG A 182 10.29 -36.91 -6.10
N GLN A 183 11.04 -37.96 -6.24
CA GLN A 183 12.32 -38.13 -5.54
C GLN A 183 13.35 -37.09 -5.98
N ILE A 184 13.44 -36.81 -7.30
CA ILE A 184 14.32 -35.78 -7.84
C ILE A 184 13.93 -34.39 -7.31
N ALA A 185 12.64 -34.06 -7.28
CA ALA A 185 12.14 -32.80 -6.76
C ALA A 185 12.50 -32.62 -5.27
N ALA A 186 12.33 -33.66 -4.46
CA ALA A 186 12.70 -33.65 -3.05
C ALA A 186 14.21 -33.50 -2.84
N ARG A 187 15.02 -34.26 -3.60
CA ARG A 187 16.49 -34.26 -3.48
C ARG A 187 17.10 -32.90 -3.84
N LEU A 188 16.60 -32.26 -4.90
CA LEU A 188 17.10 -30.97 -5.38
C LEU A 188 16.39 -29.77 -4.78
N LYS A 189 15.43 -29.96 -3.87
CA LYS A 189 14.60 -28.92 -3.24
C LYS A 189 13.94 -27.97 -4.25
N ILE A 190 13.47 -28.51 -5.38
CA ILE A 190 12.76 -27.81 -6.43
C ILE A 190 11.34 -28.36 -6.63
N SER A 191 10.48 -27.60 -7.32
CA SER A 191 9.12 -28.08 -7.56
C SER A 191 9.08 -29.26 -8.56
N ARG A 192 8.16 -30.21 -8.35
CA ARG A 192 7.91 -31.33 -9.27
C ARG A 192 7.55 -30.85 -10.69
N SER A 193 6.84 -29.72 -10.79
CA SER A 193 6.50 -29.08 -12.07
C SER A 193 7.75 -28.58 -12.81
N SER A 194 8.76 -28.09 -12.10
CA SER A 194 10.04 -27.69 -12.69
C SER A 194 10.81 -28.89 -13.23
N VAL A 195 10.87 -30.00 -12.49
CA VAL A 195 11.47 -31.24 -12.95
C VAL A 195 10.79 -31.74 -14.23
N ARG A 196 9.45 -31.82 -14.26
CA ARG A 196 8.68 -32.22 -15.43
C ARG A 196 9.00 -31.36 -16.64
N ARG A 197 8.91 -30.01 -16.49
CA ARG A 197 9.17 -29.05 -17.59
C ARG A 197 10.57 -29.20 -18.18
N LEU A 198 11.58 -29.44 -17.34
CA LEU A 198 12.98 -29.59 -17.79
C LEU A 198 13.23 -30.92 -18.53
N LEU A 199 12.53 -31.99 -18.17
CA LEU A 199 12.58 -33.27 -18.88
C LEU A 199 11.85 -33.16 -20.24
N GLU A 200 10.71 -32.48 -20.31
CA GLU A 200 9.89 -32.31 -21.52
C GLU A 200 10.51 -31.32 -22.53
N SER A 201 11.31 -30.34 -22.06
CA SER A 201 11.91 -29.32 -22.95
C SER A 201 12.85 -29.87 -24.02
N LYS A 202 13.35 -31.10 -23.90
CA LYS A 202 14.21 -31.75 -24.93
C LYS A 202 13.43 -32.50 -26.00
N SER A 203 12.18 -32.91 -25.73
CA SER A 203 11.41 -33.66 -26.74
C SER A 203 11.00 -32.77 -27.93
N LYS A 204 10.92 -31.45 -27.74
CA LYS A 204 10.56 -30.50 -28.80
C LYS A 204 11.71 -30.05 -29.72
N VAL A 205 12.98 -30.29 -29.36
CA VAL A 205 14.14 -29.88 -30.16
C VAL A 205 14.56 -30.98 -31.15
N SER A 206 14.18 -32.24 -30.91
CA SER A 206 14.53 -33.37 -31.77
C SER A 206 13.54 -33.65 -32.92
N SER A 207 12.45 -32.89 -33.03
CA SER A 207 11.38 -33.12 -34.00
C SER A 207 11.25 -32.05 -35.11
N SER A 208 12.22 -31.15 -35.26
CA SER A 208 12.26 -30.26 -36.45
C SER A 208 13.13 -30.89 -37.54
N PRO A 209 12.55 -31.33 -38.67
CA PRO A 209 13.34 -31.78 -39.80
C PRO A 209 14.10 -30.60 -40.41
N ARG A 210 15.43 -30.70 -40.48
CA ARG A 210 16.28 -29.84 -41.31
C ARG A 210 15.82 -29.96 -42.76
N VAL A 211 15.04 -29.02 -43.23
CA VAL A 211 14.83 -28.85 -44.68
C VAL A 211 16.14 -28.30 -45.26
N LEU A 212 16.94 -29.20 -45.82
CA LEU A 212 18.03 -28.87 -46.74
C LEU A 212 17.40 -28.28 -47.99
N LYS A 213 17.50 -26.96 -48.17
CA LYS A 213 17.36 -26.37 -49.50
C LYS A 213 18.70 -26.54 -50.26
N ARG A 214 18.70 -27.43 -51.24
CA ARG A 214 19.68 -27.50 -52.30
C ARG A 214 19.31 -26.48 -53.36
N ALA A 215 20.37 -25.92 -53.94
CA ALA A 215 20.56 -25.16 -55.18
C ALA A 215 19.98 -23.75 -55.21
#